data_3eaae560946064ea085c78b34855081d
#
_entry.id   3eaae560946064ea085c78b34855081d
#
_cell.length_a   1.000
_cell.length_b   1.000
_cell.length_c   1.000
_cell.angle_alpha   90.00
_cell.angle_beta   90.00
_cell.angle_gamma   90.00
#
_symmetry.space_group_name_H-M   'P 1'
#
loop_
_entity.id
_entity.type
_entity.pdbx_description
1 polymer ?
#
loop_
_entity_poly.entity_id
_entity_poly.type
_entity_poly.pdbx_seq_one_letter_code
_entity_poly.pdbx_strand_id
1 'polypeptide(L)'
;MAGRRVGIMGGTFDPIHHGHLVAASEVAGLFGLDEVVFVPTGEPWQKSEREVSPPEDRYLMTVIATASNPRFSVSRVDIDRGGPTYTIDTLTDLRQQRPDADLFFITGADALAQIVSWRDNQQLFDLAHFIGVTRPGFHLADAHLPEGVVSLVEVPALAISSTDCRDRVGRGMPVWYLVPDGVVQYIEKRGLYRETPRRGGQDAARAAVPPHSDVFPQDGGQAAALTDSHAQEVPR
;
A
#
# COMPACT_ATOMS: atom_id res chain seq x y z
N MET A 1 13.11 12.12 28.67
CA MET A 1 13.58 11.76 27.32
C MET A 1 12.33 11.63 26.47
N ALA A 2 12.32 12.13 25.22
CA ALA A 2 11.18 11.89 24.34
C ALA A 2 11.01 10.38 24.12
N GLY A 3 9.76 9.89 24.12
CA GLY A 3 9.46 8.50 23.86
C GLY A 3 9.88 8.08 22.45
N ARG A 4 10.09 6.77 22.23
CA ARG A 4 10.35 6.22 20.88
C ARG A 4 9.11 6.43 20.01
N ARG A 5 9.26 6.99 18.81
CA ARG A 5 8.15 7.27 17.88
C ARG A 5 7.93 6.08 16.95
N VAL A 6 6.80 5.42 17.08
CA VAL A 6 6.52 4.17 16.37
C VAL A 6 5.28 4.33 15.48
N GLY A 7 5.48 4.22 14.16
CA GLY A 7 4.41 4.11 13.20
C GLY A 7 3.78 2.72 13.20
N ILE A 8 2.47 2.63 13.04
CA ILE A 8 1.72 1.38 12.93
C ILE A 8 0.94 1.45 11.62
N MET A 9 1.28 0.58 10.68
CA MET A 9 0.54 0.46 9.43
C MET A 9 -0.25 -0.84 9.43
N GLY A 10 -1.54 -0.76 9.78
CA GLY A 10 -2.47 -1.87 9.70
C GLY A 10 -2.99 -2.07 8.28
N GLY A 11 -3.15 -3.31 7.86
CA GLY A 11 -3.69 -3.60 6.54
C GLY A 11 -3.91 -5.07 6.28
N THR A 12 -4.74 -5.37 5.28
CA THR A 12 -4.95 -6.77 4.86
C THR A 12 -3.68 -7.30 4.16
N PHE A 13 -2.98 -6.46 3.40
CA PHE A 13 -1.75 -6.79 2.66
C PHE A 13 -1.89 -8.03 1.79
N ASP A 14 -2.89 -8.01 0.90
CA ASP A 14 -3.28 -9.15 0.07
C ASP A 14 -3.21 -8.84 -1.45
N PRO A 15 -1.97 -8.69 -2.03
CA PRO A 15 -0.68 -8.61 -1.37
C PRO A 15 -0.32 -7.21 -0.88
N ILE A 16 0.75 -7.12 -0.09
CA ILE A 16 1.50 -5.88 0.12
C ILE A 16 2.11 -5.42 -1.22
N HIS A 17 2.21 -4.09 -1.43
CA HIS A 17 2.75 -3.53 -2.68
C HIS A 17 3.57 -2.27 -2.42
N HIS A 18 4.28 -1.78 -3.45
CA HIS A 18 5.15 -0.60 -3.32
C HIS A 18 4.41 0.64 -2.83
N GLY A 19 3.12 0.81 -3.14
CA GLY A 19 2.32 1.91 -2.60
C GLY A 19 2.27 1.96 -1.07
N HIS A 20 2.19 0.80 -0.40
CA HIS A 20 2.26 0.72 1.07
C HIS A 20 3.65 1.10 1.58
N LEU A 21 4.71 0.60 0.94
CA LEU A 21 6.09 0.83 1.36
C LEU A 21 6.49 2.30 1.21
N VAL A 22 6.11 2.93 0.10
CA VAL A 22 6.35 4.36 -0.13
C VAL A 22 5.62 5.19 0.91
N ALA A 23 4.33 4.95 1.14
CA ALA A 23 3.56 5.67 2.15
C ALA A 23 4.19 5.55 3.54
N ALA A 24 4.60 4.34 3.96
CA ALA A 24 5.27 4.12 5.24
C ALA A 24 6.61 4.85 5.34
N SER A 25 7.40 4.86 4.26
CA SER A 25 8.71 5.51 4.22
C SER A 25 8.60 7.03 4.31
N GLU A 26 7.68 7.62 3.55
CA GLU A 26 7.43 9.06 3.56
C GLU A 26 6.95 9.53 4.93
N VAL A 27 5.95 8.85 5.50
CA VAL A 27 5.44 9.16 6.84
C VAL A 27 6.55 9.02 7.89
N ALA A 28 7.38 7.97 7.81
CA ALA A 28 8.51 7.80 8.72
C ALA A 28 9.50 8.97 8.66
N GLY A 29 9.75 9.51 7.46
CA GLY A 29 10.60 10.69 7.28
C GLY A 29 9.96 11.96 7.82
N LEU A 30 8.71 12.24 7.43
CA LEU A 30 8.00 13.46 7.76
C LEU A 30 7.71 13.59 9.26
N PHE A 31 7.40 12.48 9.93
CA PHE A 31 7.08 12.47 11.36
C PHE A 31 8.27 12.08 12.24
N GLY A 32 9.46 11.85 11.67
CA GLY A 32 10.64 11.44 12.44
C GLY A 32 10.39 10.16 13.24
N LEU A 33 9.76 9.14 12.59
CA LEU A 33 9.50 7.87 13.25
C LEU A 33 10.78 7.04 13.31
N ASP A 34 11.03 6.43 14.47
CA ASP A 34 12.16 5.53 14.69
C ASP A 34 11.95 4.16 14.04
N GLU A 35 10.68 3.74 13.96
CA GLU A 35 10.26 2.45 13.42
C GLU A 35 8.87 2.57 12.79
N VAL A 36 8.59 1.76 11.75
CA VAL A 36 7.23 1.49 11.28
C VAL A 36 6.95 -0.02 11.38
N VAL A 37 5.93 -0.36 12.16
CA VAL A 37 5.45 -1.73 12.36
C VAL A 37 4.29 -1.99 11.42
N PHE A 38 4.47 -2.89 10.47
CA PHE A 38 3.39 -3.40 9.64
C PHE A 38 2.60 -4.46 10.39
N VAL A 39 1.27 -4.36 10.38
CA VAL A 39 0.39 -5.30 11.09
C VAL A 39 -0.60 -5.90 10.11
N PRO A 40 -0.29 -7.08 9.51
CA PRO A 40 -1.26 -7.80 8.71
C PRO A 40 -2.46 -8.21 9.55
N THR A 41 -3.67 -7.86 9.11
CA THR A 41 -4.91 -8.24 9.81
C THR A 41 -5.05 -9.76 9.89
N GLY A 42 -5.53 -10.30 11.00
CA GLY A 42 -5.90 -11.71 11.12
C GLY A 42 -7.11 -12.01 10.23
N GLU A 43 -8.31 -11.74 10.72
CA GLU A 43 -9.57 -11.88 9.98
C GLU A 43 -10.13 -10.48 9.65
N PRO A 44 -10.05 -10.03 8.38
CA PRO A 44 -10.55 -8.71 7.98
C PRO A 44 -12.08 -8.74 7.85
N TRP A 45 -12.80 -8.33 8.89
CA TRP A 45 -14.28 -8.35 8.93
C TRP A 45 -14.94 -7.54 7.80
N GLN A 46 -14.29 -6.48 7.30
CA GLN A 46 -14.79 -5.63 6.20
C GLN A 46 -14.72 -6.31 4.83
N LYS A 47 -14.13 -7.50 4.72
CA LYS A 47 -13.89 -8.20 3.45
C LYS A 47 -14.52 -9.60 3.43
N SER A 48 -15.60 -9.80 4.17
CA SER A 48 -16.33 -11.06 4.26
C SER A 48 -16.94 -11.53 2.93
N GLU A 49 -17.12 -10.61 1.97
CA GLU A 49 -17.72 -10.91 0.66
C GLU A 49 -16.72 -11.51 -0.36
N ARG A 50 -15.42 -11.55 -0.04
CA ARG A 50 -14.41 -12.12 -0.92
C ARG A 50 -13.45 -13.04 -0.16
N GLU A 51 -12.95 -14.04 -0.88
CA GLU A 51 -11.85 -14.85 -0.36
C GLU A 51 -10.57 -14.01 -0.21
N VAL A 52 -9.98 -14.04 0.98
CA VAL A 52 -8.72 -13.38 1.33
C VAL A 52 -7.68 -14.46 1.51
N SER A 53 -6.46 -14.22 1.03
CA SER A 53 -5.35 -15.18 1.22
C SER A 53 -5.13 -15.50 2.70
N PRO A 54 -4.68 -16.71 3.03
CA PRO A 54 -4.40 -17.12 4.41
C PRO A 54 -3.56 -16.07 5.15
N PRO A 55 -3.81 -15.83 6.45
CA PRO A 55 -3.06 -14.84 7.23
C PRO A 55 -1.55 -15.05 7.20
N GLU A 56 -1.10 -16.31 7.21
CA GLU A 56 0.32 -16.65 7.13
C GLU A 56 0.97 -16.25 5.79
N ASP A 57 0.28 -16.45 4.66
CA ASP A 57 0.80 -16.02 3.36
C ASP A 57 0.92 -14.50 3.30
N ARG A 58 -0.07 -13.75 3.82
CA ARG A 58 -0.05 -12.28 3.88
C ARG A 58 1.04 -11.75 4.80
N TYR A 59 1.24 -12.40 5.95
CA TYR A 59 2.32 -12.11 6.88
C TYR A 59 3.69 -12.32 6.22
N LEU A 60 3.92 -13.47 5.59
CA LEU A 60 5.20 -13.79 4.95
C LEU A 60 5.49 -12.83 3.77
N MET A 61 4.49 -12.49 2.96
CA MET A 61 4.66 -11.47 1.92
C MET A 61 5.04 -10.11 2.52
N THR A 62 4.47 -9.74 3.67
CA THR A 62 4.79 -8.49 4.34
C THR A 62 6.22 -8.50 4.91
N VAL A 63 6.65 -9.60 5.51
CA VAL A 63 8.03 -9.79 6.00
C VAL A 63 9.03 -9.66 4.85
N ILE A 64 8.78 -10.35 3.73
CA ILE A 64 9.63 -10.29 2.53
C ILE A 64 9.72 -8.86 2.01
N ALA A 65 8.58 -8.16 1.92
CA ALA A 65 8.51 -6.81 1.37
C ALA A 65 9.26 -5.76 2.21
N THR A 66 9.29 -5.93 3.52
CA THR A 66 9.85 -4.96 4.47
C THR A 66 11.31 -5.23 4.83
N ALA A 67 11.83 -6.43 4.53
CA ALA A 67 13.13 -6.91 4.99
C ALA A 67 14.33 -6.03 4.63
N SER A 68 14.25 -5.26 3.54
CA SER A 68 15.34 -4.40 3.08
C SER A 68 15.43 -3.06 3.82
N ASN A 69 14.38 -2.64 4.55
CA ASN A 69 14.37 -1.37 5.26
C ASN A 69 14.57 -1.60 6.77
N PRO A 70 15.70 -1.15 7.36
CA PRO A 70 16.03 -1.40 8.77
C PRO A 70 15.06 -0.73 9.76
N ARG A 71 14.26 0.24 9.31
CA ARG A 71 13.22 0.89 10.14
C ARG A 71 11.87 0.18 10.07
N PHE A 72 11.72 -0.85 9.22
CA PHE A 72 10.45 -1.57 9.06
C PHE A 72 10.50 -2.89 9.80
N SER A 73 9.45 -3.18 10.52
CA SER A 73 9.23 -4.46 11.17
C SER A 73 7.80 -4.95 10.93
N VAL A 74 7.53 -6.21 11.23
CA VAL A 74 6.21 -6.81 11.04
C VAL A 74 5.76 -7.46 12.35
N SER A 75 4.54 -7.15 12.79
CA SER A 75 3.94 -7.74 13.97
C SER A 75 2.85 -8.76 13.58
N ARG A 76 2.78 -9.85 14.33
CA ARG A 76 1.76 -10.89 14.19
C ARG A 76 0.56 -10.69 15.13
N VAL A 77 0.53 -9.58 15.87
CA VAL A 77 -0.39 -9.36 16.98
C VAL A 77 -1.85 -9.68 16.62
N ASP A 78 -2.32 -9.28 15.45
CA ASP A 78 -3.70 -9.53 15.00
C ASP A 78 -3.93 -10.98 14.58
N ILE A 79 -2.92 -11.61 13.99
CA ILE A 79 -2.96 -13.03 13.59
C ILE A 79 -2.98 -13.93 14.82
N ASP A 80 -2.10 -13.65 15.79
CA ASP A 80 -1.95 -14.46 16.99
C ASP A 80 -3.12 -14.29 17.97
N ARG A 81 -3.79 -13.11 17.96
CA ARG A 81 -5.02 -12.90 18.73
C ARG A 81 -6.16 -13.76 18.23
N GLY A 82 -6.24 -13.97 16.90
CA GLY A 82 -7.36 -14.63 16.24
C GLY A 82 -8.66 -13.82 16.24
N GLY A 83 -9.64 -14.27 15.46
CA GLY A 83 -10.92 -13.61 15.31
C GLY A 83 -10.89 -12.29 14.54
N PRO A 84 -12.02 -11.55 14.51
CA PRO A 84 -12.14 -10.30 13.76
C PRO A 84 -11.14 -9.24 14.25
N THR A 85 -10.42 -8.62 13.32
CA THR A 85 -9.43 -7.59 13.62
C THR A 85 -10.08 -6.20 13.69
N TYR A 86 -9.95 -5.52 14.83
CA TYR A 86 -10.32 -4.13 15.01
C TYR A 86 -9.10 -3.29 15.39
N THR A 87 -9.04 -2.05 14.89
CA THR A 87 -7.92 -1.13 15.14
C THR A 87 -7.69 -0.87 16.63
N ILE A 88 -8.77 -0.79 17.42
CA ILE A 88 -8.67 -0.59 18.88
C ILE A 88 -7.91 -1.72 19.57
N ASP A 89 -8.19 -2.97 19.19
CA ASP A 89 -7.53 -4.15 19.78
C ASP A 89 -6.04 -4.16 19.38
N THR A 90 -5.73 -3.86 18.11
CA THR A 90 -4.35 -3.76 17.61
C THR A 90 -3.55 -2.70 18.36
N LEU A 91 -4.11 -1.50 18.54
CA LEU A 91 -3.43 -0.41 19.25
C LEU A 91 -3.27 -0.70 20.73
N THR A 92 -4.26 -1.33 21.36
CA THR A 92 -4.19 -1.73 22.77
C THR A 92 -3.07 -2.73 23.01
N ASP A 93 -2.98 -3.78 22.18
CA ASP A 93 -1.94 -4.80 22.31
C ASP A 93 -0.53 -4.20 22.05
N LEU A 94 -0.39 -3.35 21.04
CA LEU A 94 0.89 -2.70 20.76
C LEU A 94 1.28 -1.67 21.83
N ARG A 95 0.32 -0.99 22.44
CA ARG A 95 0.55 -0.11 23.59
C ARG A 95 1.07 -0.90 24.80
N GLN A 96 0.49 -2.08 25.07
CA GLN A 96 0.97 -2.94 26.16
C GLN A 96 2.39 -3.48 25.91
N GLN A 97 2.72 -3.81 24.65
CA GLN A 97 4.06 -4.26 24.27
C GLN A 97 5.10 -3.14 24.28
N ARG A 98 4.68 -1.88 24.10
CA ARG A 98 5.53 -0.69 23.97
C ARG A 98 4.98 0.47 24.82
N PRO A 99 4.98 0.36 26.16
CA PRO A 99 4.31 1.33 27.05
C PRO A 99 4.89 2.76 26.94
N ASP A 100 6.20 2.87 26.65
CA ASP A 100 6.91 4.14 26.60
C ASP A 100 7.00 4.73 25.17
N ALA A 101 6.34 4.13 24.16
CA ALA A 101 6.39 4.60 22.79
C ALA A 101 5.24 5.58 22.49
N ASP A 102 5.52 6.59 21.68
CA ASP A 102 4.50 7.41 21.03
C ASP A 102 4.03 6.69 19.77
N LEU A 103 2.75 6.28 19.72
CA LEU A 103 2.20 5.51 18.63
C LEU A 103 1.55 6.42 17.58
N PHE A 104 1.82 6.13 16.30
CA PHE A 104 1.28 6.84 15.13
C PHE A 104 0.61 5.83 14.20
N PHE A 105 -0.72 5.89 14.07
CA PHE A 105 -1.46 4.97 13.19
C PHE A 105 -1.55 5.53 11.78
N ILE A 106 -1.00 4.80 10.80
CA ILE A 106 -0.89 5.20 9.38
C ILE A 106 -1.96 4.47 8.59
N THR A 107 -2.83 5.23 7.90
CA THR A 107 -3.90 4.66 7.07
C THR A 107 -4.18 5.55 5.86
N GLY A 108 -4.91 5.04 4.87
CA GLY A 108 -5.39 5.88 3.77
C GLY A 108 -6.41 6.90 4.25
N ALA A 109 -6.41 8.09 3.66
CA ALA A 109 -7.33 9.16 4.04
C ALA A 109 -8.81 8.74 3.86
N ASP A 110 -9.13 7.90 2.85
CA ASP A 110 -10.48 7.37 2.63
C ASP A 110 -10.95 6.52 3.82
N ALA A 111 -10.06 5.69 4.39
CA ALA A 111 -10.37 4.89 5.56
C ALA A 111 -10.46 5.77 6.81
N LEU A 112 -9.58 6.78 6.93
CA LEU A 112 -9.60 7.73 8.03
C LEU A 112 -10.89 8.56 8.06
N ALA A 113 -11.44 8.91 6.91
CA ALA A 113 -12.73 9.61 6.80
C ALA A 113 -13.88 8.84 7.48
N GLN A 114 -13.74 7.53 7.59
CA GLN A 114 -14.73 6.65 8.22
C GLN A 114 -14.41 6.33 9.69
N ILE A 115 -13.39 6.98 10.29
CA ILE A 115 -12.91 6.65 11.65
C ILE A 115 -14.00 6.76 12.72
N VAL A 116 -14.96 7.67 12.53
CA VAL A 116 -16.10 7.84 13.44
C VAL A 116 -17.02 6.62 13.48
N SER A 117 -16.99 5.75 12.47
CA SER A 117 -17.72 4.49 12.42
C SER A 117 -16.92 3.30 12.99
N TRP A 118 -15.65 3.50 13.33
CA TRP A 118 -14.83 2.44 13.87
C TRP A 118 -15.20 2.13 15.31
N ARG A 119 -15.04 0.87 15.69
CA ARG A 119 -15.32 0.41 17.05
C ARG A 119 -14.50 1.20 18.06
N ASP A 120 -15.15 1.68 19.11
CA ASP A 120 -14.56 2.44 20.22
C ASP A 120 -13.71 3.63 19.76
N ASN A 121 -14.17 4.36 18.73
CA ASN A 121 -13.44 5.40 18.02
C ASN A 121 -12.88 6.50 18.94
N GLN A 122 -13.57 6.87 20.02
CA GLN A 122 -13.08 7.88 20.96
C GLN A 122 -11.81 7.43 21.69
N GLN A 123 -11.70 6.14 22.03
CA GLN A 123 -10.53 5.60 22.70
C GLN A 123 -9.33 5.46 21.77
N LEU A 124 -9.54 5.40 20.44
CA LEU A 124 -8.46 5.34 19.48
C LEU A 124 -7.51 6.54 19.57
N PHE A 125 -8.06 7.74 19.79
CA PHE A 125 -7.28 8.98 19.86
C PHE A 125 -6.46 9.10 21.15
N ASP A 126 -6.82 8.36 22.21
CA ASP A 126 -6.03 8.27 23.44
C ASP A 126 -4.82 7.33 23.26
N LEU A 127 -4.91 6.39 22.30
CA LEU A 127 -3.88 5.38 22.08
C LEU A 127 -2.82 5.80 21.06
N ALA A 128 -3.20 6.54 20.03
CA ALA A 128 -2.30 6.90 18.94
C ALA A 128 -2.67 8.23 18.27
N HIS A 129 -1.67 8.90 17.68
CA HIS A 129 -1.88 9.94 16.70
C HIS A 129 -2.19 9.31 15.32
N PHE A 130 -3.22 9.80 14.63
CA PHE A 130 -3.64 9.23 13.35
C PHE A 130 -3.07 10.01 12.16
N ILE A 131 -2.52 9.30 11.18
CA ILE A 131 -1.96 9.89 9.96
C ILE A 131 -2.73 9.34 8.76
N GLY A 132 -3.48 10.21 8.13
CA GLY A 132 -4.18 9.94 6.87
C GLY A 132 -3.27 10.24 5.68
N VAL A 133 -2.95 9.22 4.89
CA VAL A 133 -2.13 9.37 3.69
C VAL A 133 -3.04 9.66 2.50
N THR A 134 -2.78 10.78 1.82
CA THR A 134 -3.50 11.21 0.62
C THR A 134 -2.65 11.04 -0.65
N ARG A 135 -3.33 11.06 -1.78
CA ARG A 135 -2.69 11.15 -3.12
C ARG A 135 -2.74 12.59 -3.60
N PRO A 136 -1.82 13.02 -4.48
CA PRO A 136 -1.88 14.34 -5.09
C PRO A 136 -3.25 14.62 -5.70
N GLY A 137 -3.82 15.79 -5.35
CA GLY A 137 -5.15 16.21 -5.81
C GLY A 137 -6.35 15.57 -5.08
N PHE A 138 -6.12 14.79 -4.03
CA PHE A 138 -7.19 14.28 -3.17
C PHE A 138 -7.50 15.32 -2.07
N HIS A 139 -8.72 15.80 -2.02
CA HIS A 139 -9.22 16.67 -0.96
C HIS A 139 -10.19 15.88 -0.08
N LEU A 140 -9.88 15.79 1.19
CA LEU A 140 -10.83 15.28 2.18
C LEU A 140 -11.87 16.37 2.44
N ALA A 141 -12.87 16.49 1.55
CA ALA A 141 -13.99 17.36 1.80
C ALA A 141 -14.83 16.78 2.96
N ASP A 142 -15.10 17.61 3.98
CA ASP A 142 -16.10 17.38 5.02
C ASP A 142 -15.86 16.30 6.10
N ALA A 143 -14.69 15.73 6.23
CA ALA A 143 -14.41 14.91 7.40
C ALA A 143 -14.13 15.82 8.61
N HIS A 144 -15.05 15.87 9.55
CA HIS A 144 -14.83 16.51 10.85
C HIS A 144 -13.89 15.64 11.69
N LEU A 145 -12.59 15.75 11.40
CA LEU A 145 -11.55 15.01 12.12
C LEU A 145 -11.15 15.81 13.36
N PRO A 146 -10.91 15.16 14.51
CA PRO A 146 -10.48 15.84 15.73
C PRO A 146 -9.14 16.54 15.51
N GLU A 147 -9.07 17.83 15.87
CA GLU A 147 -7.84 18.62 15.79
C GLU A 147 -6.79 18.10 16.78
N GLY A 148 -5.51 18.16 16.38
CA GLY A 148 -4.37 17.82 17.24
C GLY A 148 -4.04 16.32 17.33
N VAL A 149 -4.98 15.42 16.99
CA VAL A 149 -4.77 13.94 17.04
C VAL A 149 -4.80 13.29 15.68
N VAL A 150 -5.10 14.05 14.62
CA VAL A 150 -5.13 13.61 13.23
C VAL A 150 -4.28 14.54 12.37
N SER A 151 -3.46 13.96 11.50
CA SER A 151 -2.72 14.67 10.44
C SER A 151 -3.03 14.08 9.09
N LEU A 152 -3.20 14.93 8.08
CA LEU A 152 -3.31 14.52 6.68
C LEU A 152 -2.00 14.83 5.96
N VAL A 153 -1.48 13.88 5.23
CA VAL A 153 -0.20 14.00 4.55
C VAL A 153 -0.33 13.55 3.10
N GLU A 154 0.06 14.43 2.20
CA GLU A 154 0.21 14.06 0.79
C GLU A 154 1.58 13.39 0.59
N VAL A 155 1.58 12.22 -0.02
CA VAL A 155 2.79 11.46 -0.32
C VAL A 155 2.89 11.19 -1.82
N PRO A 156 4.09 10.92 -2.38
CA PRO A 156 4.24 10.45 -3.74
C PRO A 156 3.45 9.15 -3.94
N ALA A 157 2.20 9.26 -4.38
CA ALA A 157 1.32 8.11 -4.43
C ALA A 157 1.55 7.32 -5.72
N LEU A 158 1.81 6.03 -5.55
CA LEU A 158 1.76 5.07 -6.65
C LEU A 158 0.31 4.61 -6.83
N ALA A 159 -0.20 4.67 -8.07
CA ALA A 159 -1.54 4.16 -8.40
C ALA A 159 -1.54 2.63 -8.45
N ILE A 160 -1.18 1.99 -7.33
CA ILE A 160 -1.12 0.54 -7.18
C ILE A 160 -2.15 0.14 -6.12
N SER A 161 -2.94 -0.91 -6.42
CA SER A 161 -3.84 -1.51 -5.44
C SER A 161 -3.63 -3.01 -5.34
N SER A 162 -3.90 -3.57 -4.16
CA SER A 162 -3.87 -5.03 -3.99
C SER A 162 -4.88 -5.72 -4.91
N THR A 163 -6.01 -5.09 -5.20
CA THR A 163 -7.02 -5.63 -6.13
C THR A 163 -6.47 -5.75 -7.54
N ASP A 164 -5.84 -4.67 -8.06
CA ASP A 164 -5.21 -4.71 -9.38
C ASP A 164 -4.10 -5.77 -9.45
N CYS A 165 -3.28 -5.89 -8.39
CA CYS A 165 -2.24 -6.94 -8.34
C CYS A 165 -2.83 -8.35 -8.44
N ARG A 166 -3.91 -8.65 -7.70
CA ARG A 166 -4.57 -9.96 -7.76
C ARG A 166 -5.20 -10.23 -9.13
N ASP A 167 -5.91 -9.24 -9.68
CA ASP A 167 -6.55 -9.37 -10.99
C ASP A 167 -5.53 -9.58 -12.11
N ARG A 168 -4.36 -8.93 -12.04
CA ARG A 168 -3.25 -9.15 -12.96
C ARG A 168 -2.74 -10.59 -12.88
N VAL A 169 -2.44 -11.09 -11.68
CA VAL A 169 -1.98 -12.46 -11.49
C VAL A 169 -3.02 -13.47 -12.00
N GLY A 170 -4.31 -13.27 -11.70
CA GLY A 170 -5.40 -14.12 -12.17
C GLY A 170 -5.48 -14.21 -13.70
N ARG A 171 -5.13 -13.12 -14.39
CA ARG A 171 -5.07 -13.05 -15.87
C ARG A 171 -3.71 -13.45 -16.45
N GLY A 172 -2.75 -13.91 -15.63
CA GLY A 172 -1.40 -14.23 -16.08
C GLY A 172 -0.56 -13.02 -16.48
N MET A 173 -0.95 -11.81 -16.05
CA MET A 173 -0.20 -10.59 -16.30
C MET A 173 0.87 -10.36 -15.23
N PRO A 174 2.02 -9.71 -15.58
CA PRO A 174 3.09 -9.48 -14.63
C PRO A 174 2.69 -8.47 -13.55
N VAL A 175 3.23 -8.69 -12.33
CA VAL A 175 3.13 -7.78 -11.18
C VAL A 175 4.51 -7.29 -10.71
N TRP A 176 5.55 -7.53 -11.52
CA TRP A 176 6.89 -6.99 -11.31
C TRP A 176 6.82 -5.46 -11.18
N TYR A 177 7.57 -4.91 -10.23
CA TYR A 177 7.61 -3.47 -9.89
C TYR A 177 6.32 -2.88 -9.32
N LEU A 178 5.22 -3.63 -9.26
CA LEU A 178 4.04 -3.28 -8.48
C LEU A 178 4.19 -3.76 -7.03
N VAL A 179 4.78 -4.94 -6.87
CA VAL A 179 5.17 -5.51 -5.58
C VAL A 179 6.68 -5.80 -5.58
N PRO A 180 7.34 -5.91 -4.41
CA PRO A 180 8.74 -6.29 -4.34
C PRO A 180 9.01 -7.65 -4.99
N ASP A 181 10.19 -7.81 -5.59
CA ASP A 181 10.58 -9.02 -6.34
C ASP A 181 10.38 -10.32 -5.56
N GLY A 182 10.76 -10.33 -4.28
CA GLY A 182 10.55 -11.49 -3.41
C GLY A 182 9.08 -11.82 -3.18
N VAL A 183 8.19 -10.81 -3.22
CA VAL A 183 6.73 -11.03 -3.15
C VAL A 183 6.21 -11.63 -4.44
N VAL A 184 6.71 -11.19 -5.61
CA VAL A 184 6.37 -11.83 -6.91
C VAL A 184 6.71 -13.31 -6.87
N GLN A 185 7.95 -13.65 -6.47
CA GLN A 185 8.42 -15.02 -6.37
C GLN A 185 7.59 -15.85 -5.38
N TYR A 186 7.19 -15.24 -4.25
CA TYR A 186 6.34 -15.90 -3.26
C TYR A 186 4.95 -16.21 -3.83
N ILE A 187 4.31 -15.25 -4.49
CA ILE A 187 3.01 -15.42 -5.16
C ILE A 187 3.07 -16.56 -6.16
N GLU A 188 4.10 -16.59 -7.01
CA GLU A 188 4.30 -17.62 -8.02
C GLU A 188 4.49 -19.00 -7.41
N LYS A 189 5.39 -19.11 -6.41
CA LYS A 189 5.70 -20.37 -5.71
C LYS A 189 4.50 -20.95 -4.98
N ARG A 190 3.66 -20.09 -4.37
CA ARG A 190 2.46 -20.49 -3.63
C ARG A 190 1.23 -20.64 -4.53
N GLY A 191 1.30 -20.21 -5.78
CA GLY A 191 0.16 -20.25 -6.71
C GLY A 191 -0.99 -19.34 -6.28
N LEU A 192 -0.71 -18.24 -5.51
CA LEU A 192 -1.73 -17.32 -5.01
C LEU A 192 -2.38 -16.57 -6.18
N TYR A 193 -3.65 -16.24 -6.01
CA TYR A 193 -4.46 -15.41 -6.94
C TYR A 193 -4.69 -16.01 -8.32
N ARG A 194 -4.28 -17.25 -8.58
CA ARG A 194 -4.55 -17.93 -9.85
C ARG A 194 -6.00 -18.41 -9.84
N GLU A 195 -6.71 -18.17 -10.92
CA GLU A 195 -8.01 -18.83 -11.12
C GLU A 195 -7.80 -20.35 -11.14
N THR A 196 -8.48 -21.05 -10.24
CA THR A 196 -8.50 -22.53 -10.31
C THR A 196 -9.20 -22.89 -11.61
N PRO A 197 -8.58 -23.63 -12.54
CA PRO A 197 -9.27 -24.05 -13.74
C PRO A 197 -10.52 -24.81 -13.33
N ARG A 198 -11.69 -24.32 -13.73
CA ARG A 198 -12.95 -25.04 -13.53
C ARG A 198 -12.78 -26.41 -14.18
N ARG A 199 -12.76 -27.47 -13.37
CA ARG A 199 -12.83 -28.84 -13.89
C ARG A 199 -14.17 -29.00 -14.60
N GLY A 200 -14.15 -28.90 -15.93
CA GLY A 200 -15.33 -29.14 -16.76
C GLY A 200 -15.28 -28.33 -18.04
N GLY A 201 -14.60 -28.82 -19.06
CA GLY A 201 -14.62 -28.26 -20.40
C GLY A 201 -13.32 -28.59 -21.15
N GLN A 202 -13.26 -29.77 -21.75
CA GLN A 202 -12.38 -30.01 -22.88
C GLN A 202 -12.80 -29.06 -24.00
N ASP A 203 -11.79 -28.50 -24.69
CA ASP A 203 -11.89 -27.58 -25.82
C ASP A 203 -11.92 -26.08 -25.52
N ALA A 204 -10.72 -25.54 -25.33
CA ALA A 204 -10.43 -24.20 -25.83
C ALA A 204 -9.01 -24.17 -26.36
N ALA A 205 -8.94 -24.25 -27.67
CA ALA A 205 -7.76 -24.10 -28.49
C ALA A 205 -6.92 -22.89 -28.05
N ARG A 206 -5.63 -23.13 -28.00
CA ARG A 206 -4.50 -22.24 -28.20
C ARG A 206 -4.92 -20.86 -28.74
N ALA A 207 -5.20 -19.90 -27.85
CA ALA A 207 -5.33 -18.51 -28.26
C ALA A 207 -3.95 -18.03 -28.71
N ALA A 208 -3.80 -17.88 -30.02
CA ALA A 208 -2.62 -17.29 -30.63
C ALA A 208 -2.42 -15.86 -30.08
N VAL A 209 -1.21 -15.58 -29.63
CA VAL A 209 -0.75 -14.21 -29.38
C VAL A 209 -0.98 -13.41 -30.67
N PRO A 210 -1.74 -12.30 -30.65
CA PRO A 210 -1.85 -11.46 -31.82
C PRO A 210 -0.46 -10.91 -32.17
N PRO A 211 -0.09 -10.81 -33.46
CA PRO A 211 1.18 -10.24 -33.86
C PRO A 211 1.25 -8.79 -33.39
N HIS A 212 2.35 -8.41 -32.76
CA HIS A 212 2.66 -7.04 -32.44
C HIS A 212 2.61 -6.20 -33.74
N SER A 213 1.55 -5.46 -33.93
CA SER A 213 1.52 -4.39 -34.92
C SER A 213 2.27 -3.19 -34.32
N ASP A 214 3.26 -2.76 -35.06
CA ASP A 214 4.19 -1.67 -34.81
C ASP A 214 3.51 -0.45 -34.19
N VAL A 215 3.86 -0.14 -32.94
CA VAL A 215 3.46 1.09 -32.24
C VAL A 215 4.64 2.09 -32.22
N PHE A 216 5.37 2.18 -33.31
CA PHE A 216 6.27 3.32 -33.53
C PHE A 216 5.88 4.00 -34.83
N PRO A 217 5.40 5.26 -34.81
CA PRO A 217 5.22 6.01 -36.05
C PRO A 217 6.61 6.23 -36.68
N GLN A 218 6.78 5.76 -37.88
CA GLN A 218 7.90 6.10 -38.78
C GLN A 218 7.66 7.50 -39.33
N ASP A 219 8.05 8.52 -38.57
CA ASP A 219 8.10 9.86 -39.11
C ASP A 219 9.37 9.99 -39.97
N GLY A 220 9.14 9.89 -41.28
CA GLY A 220 10.12 10.19 -42.32
C GLY A 220 10.50 11.68 -42.27
N GLY A 221 11.78 11.92 -42.09
CA GLY A 221 12.35 13.24 -42.02
C GLY A 221 12.12 14.09 -43.23
N GLN A 222 11.83 15.35 -43.03
CA GLN A 222 12.20 16.44 -43.89
C GLN A 222 13.04 17.43 -43.13
N ALA A 223 14.32 17.45 -43.44
CA ALA A 223 15.24 18.48 -42.99
C ALA A 223 14.86 19.80 -43.66
N ALA A 224 14.33 20.73 -42.88
CA ALA A 224 14.20 22.13 -43.30
C ALA A 224 15.41 22.89 -42.78
N ALA A 225 16.18 23.44 -43.73
CA ALA A 225 17.31 24.32 -43.51
C ALA A 225 16.89 25.57 -42.72
N LEU A 226 17.51 25.81 -41.58
CA LEU A 226 17.45 27.09 -40.91
C LEU A 226 18.58 27.95 -41.39
N THR A 227 18.24 28.97 -42.19
CA THR A 227 19.08 30.10 -42.53
C THR A 227 19.22 31.03 -41.33
N ASP A 228 20.45 31.35 -41.06
CA ASP A 228 21.00 32.38 -40.20
C ASP A 228 20.33 33.74 -40.40
N SER A 229 19.94 34.46 -39.33
CA SER A 229 20.06 35.91 -39.28
C SER A 229 19.49 36.51 -37.97
N HIS A 230 20.32 37.32 -37.37
CA HIS A 230 20.11 38.48 -36.50
C HIS A 230 20.47 38.33 -35.03
N ALA A 231 21.69 38.83 -34.83
CA ALA A 231 22.13 39.43 -33.58
C ALA A 231 21.36 40.74 -33.31
N GLN A 232 20.96 40.99 -32.08
CA GLN A 232 20.82 42.34 -31.48
C GLN A 232 20.80 42.24 -29.96
N GLU A 233 21.89 42.65 -29.33
CA GLU A 233 22.10 43.81 -28.43
C GLU A 233 21.35 43.75 -27.08
N VAL A 234 22.17 43.60 -26.05
CA VAL A 234 21.92 43.96 -24.63
C VAL A 234 22.13 45.45 -24.45
N PRO A 235 21.36 46.19 -23.65
CA PRO A 235 21.87 47.30 -22.85
C PRO A 235 21.61 47.12 -21.36
N ARG A 236 22.74 47.29 -20.66
CA ARG A 236 22.99 47.82 -19.31
C ARG A 236 21.92 47.63 -18.19
#